data_b421d22ec3689b6370d0cc3f83edb102
#
_entry.id   b421d22ec3689b6370d0cc3f83edb102
#
_cell.length_a   1.000
_cell.length_b   1.000
_cell.length_c   1.000
_cell.angle_alpha   90.00
_cell.angle_beta   90.00
_cell.angle_gamma   90.00
#
_symmetry.space_group_name_H-M   'P 1'
#
loop_
_entity.id
_entity.type
_entity.pdbx_description
1 polymer ?
#
loop_
_entity_poly.entity_id
_entity_poly.type
_entity_poly.pdbx_seq_one_letter_code
_entity_poly.pdbx_strand_id
1 'polypeptide(L)'
;MDGLIAVTYRCNAHCVMCNTWRNPSQPADEITAADLRSLPSLEFANVTGGEPFLRDDLAELVAVLGRKAKRVVVSTNGYYTDRVLALAQRFPRIGVRVSLEGLPAANDQLRGLPDGFDHGLRTILRLRAIGLKDIGFGITLSDRNADDLMELYELADAMGVEFATAAIHNSYYFHKFDNTFDDPDHVARRIEEVARRLLHTRKPKSWFRAWFNMGLANYVRGGDRLLPCGVAEDLFFVDPFGEVRPCNAMEETMGSLKQRSFDEIWTSPEARLVRSHVATCTRNCWMIGSVAPAMKKNLRTPAAWVLRAKLTRTAPAVRSPLAGRPAEAAPPGPAPSGDAGSAA
;
A
#
# COMPACT_ATOMS: atom_id res chain seq x y z
N MET A 1 11.08 9.39 8.40
CA MET A 1 9.65 9.53 8.04
C MET A 1 9.44 8.96 6.65
N ASP A 2 8.30 8.33 6.40
CA ASP A 2 7.93 7.74 5.11
C ASP A 2 6.75 8.54 4.51
N GLY A 3 6.69 8.66 3.18
CA GLY A 3 5.61 9.36 2.47
C GLY A 3 4.89 8.44 1.48
N LEU A 4 3.57 8.38 1.55
CA LEU A 4 2.73 7.78 0.51
C LEU A 4 2.09 8.91 -0.29
N ILE A 5 2.36 8.98 -1.59
CA ILE A 5 1.98 10.12 -2.42
C ILE A 5 1.15 9.62 -3.59
N ALA A 6 -0.17 9.83 -3.51
CA ALA A 6 -1.07 9.59 -4.61
C ALA A 6 -1.02 10.80 -5.55
N VAL A 7 -0.57 10.58 -6.77
CA VAL A 7 -0.34 11.67 -7.72
C VAL A 7 -1.54 11.94 -8.63
N THR A 8 -2.48 11.00 -8.72
CA THR A 8 -3.70 11.10 -9.54
C THR A 8 -4.75 10.12 -9.03
N TYR A 9 -6.03 10.42 -9.25
CA TYR A 9 -7.12 9.43 -9.11
C TYR A 9 -7.58 8.85 -10.47
N ARG A 10 -7.05 9.34 -11.57
CA ARG A 10 -7.31 8.75 -12.89
C ARG A 10 -6.70 7.36 -12.97
N CYS A 11 -7.46 6.39 -13.46
CA CYS A 11 -7.01 5.00 -13.60
C CYS A 11 -7.64 4.36 -14.85
N ASN A 12 -6.88 3.52 -15.53
CA ASN A 12 -7.35 2.69 -16.63
C ASN A 12 -7.83 1.30 -16.18
N ALA A 13 -7.62 0.93 -14.91
CA ALA A 13 -8.12 -0.29 -14.31
C ALA A 13 -9.39 -0.03 -13.51
N HIS A 14 -10.31 -1.01 -13.48
CA HIS A 14 -11.61 -0.93 -12.81
C HIS A 14 -11.68 -1.92 -11.63
N CYS A 15 -10.67 -1.87 -10.74
CA CYS A 15 -10.50 -2.83 -9.66
C CYS A 15 -11.73 -2.91 -8.76
N VAL A 16 -12.17 -4.13 -8.45
CA VAL A 16 -13.36 -4.38 -7.62
C VAL A 16 -13.17 -3.91 -6.16
N MET A 17 -11.92 -3.91 -5.66
CA MET A 17 -11.58 -3.49 -4.30
C MET A 17 -11.31 -1.97 -4.17
N CYS A 18 -11.44 -1.20 -5.25
CA CYS A 18 -11.09 0.22 -5.29
C CYS A 18 -12.06 0.99 -6.19
N ASN A 19 -12.52 2.15 -5.74
CA ASN A 19 -13.41 3.04 -6.51
C ASN A 19 -12.71 4.33 -6.97
N THR A 20 -11.38 4.40 -6.90
CA THR A 20 -10.59 5.57 -7.36
C THR A 20 -10.91 5.90 -8.82
N TRP A 21 -11.06 4.89 -9.67
CA TRP A 21 -11.40 5.05 -11.09
C TRP A 21 -12.80 5.65 -11.34
N ARG A 22 -13.73 5.53 -10.36
CA ARG A 22 -15.05 6.16 -10.41
C ARG A 22 -15.02 7.62 -9.95
N ASN A 23 -13.92 8.03 -9.32
CA ASN A 23 -13.72 9.36 -8.74
C ASN A 23 -12.45 10.01 -9.31
N PRO A 24 -12.32 10.14 -10.65
CA PRO A 24 -11.08 10.63 -11.25
C PRO A 24 -10.83 12.09 -10.88
N SER A 25 -9.57 12.42 -10.58
CA SER A 25 -9.14 13.81 -10.46
C SER A 25 -9.07 14.50 -11.82
N GLN A 26 -9.28 15.81 -11.86
CA GLN A 26 -8.99 16.59 -13.05
C GLN A 26 -7.48 16.90 -13.09
N PRO A 27 -6.81 16.80 -14.26
CA PRO A 27 -5.37 17.07 -14.35
C PRO A 27 -4.94 18.42 -13.81
N ALA A 28 -5.76 19.47 -13.97
CA ALA A 28 -5.48 20.82 -13.49
C ALA A 28 -5.49 20.93 -11.95
N ASP A 29 -6.21 20.03 -11.28
CA ASP A 29 -6.34 20.01 -9.82
C ASP A 29 -5.28 19.13 -9.14
N GLU A 30 -4.52 18.36 -9.91
CA GLU A 30 -3.52 17.45 -9.36
C GLU A 30 -2.29 18.20 -8.86
N ILE A 31 -1.63 17.64 -7.83
CA ILE A 31 -0.36 18.18 -7.31
C ILE A 31 0.70 18.24 -8.41
N THR A 32 1.55 19.23 -8.31
CA THR A 32 2.68 19.45 -9.21
C THR A 32 4.01 19.15 -8.54
N ALA A 33 5.07 19.10 -9.32
CA ALA A 33 6.43 19.00 -8.79
C ALA A 33 6.81 20.18 -7.87
N ALA A 34 6.20 21.35 -8.06
CA ALA A 34 6.42 22.52 -7.20
C ALA A 34 5.88 22.30 -5.79
N ASP A 35 4.68 21.74 -5.68
CA ASP A 35 4.02 21.48 -4.40
C ASP A 35 4.80 20.48 -3.53
N LEU A 36 5.49 19.51 -4.15
CA LEU A 36 6.30 18.53 -3.45
C LEU A 36 7.66 19.05 -2.95
N ARG A 37 8.07 20.27 -3.33
CA ARG A 37 9.40 20.80 -2.95
C ARG A 37 9.52 21.08 -1.46
N SER A 38 8.43 21.36 -0.77
CA SER A 38 8.43 21.62 0.67
C SER A 38 8.52 20.36 1.51
N LEU A 39 8.35 19.16 0.93
CA LEU A 39 8.45 17.89 1.65
C LEU A 39 9.79 17.76 2.39
N PRO A 40 9.81 17.17 3.59
CA PRO A 40 11.04 16.94 4.35
C PRO A 40 11.92 15.87 3.70
N SER A 41 13.06 15.58 4.31
CA SER A 41 13.86 14.41 3.97
C SER A 41 13.13 13.13 4.40
N LEU A 42 12.99 12.20 3.46
CA LEU A 42 12.25 10.95 3.65
C LEU A 42 13.19 9.74 3.62
N GLU A 43 12.89 8.74 4.43
CA GLU A 43 13.51 7.41 4.29
C GLU A 43 12.96 6.67 3.07
N PHE A 44 11.65 6.81 2.84
CA PHE A 44 10.93 6.13 1.78
C PHE A 44 9.82 7.01 1.23
N ALA A 45 9.67 7.04 -0.09
CA ALA A 45 8.53 7.63 -0.79
C ALA A 45 7.90 6.59 -1.71
N ASN A 46 6.59 6.34 -1.56
CA ASN A 46 5.82 5.54 -2.49
C ASN A 46 4.96 6.45 -3.36
N VAL A 47 5.24 6.48 -4.66
CA VAL A 47 4.41 7.15 -5.66
C VAL A 47 3.32 6.18 -6.10
N THR A 48 2.09 6.58 -5.91
CA THR A 48 0.90 5.78 -6.21
C THR A 48 -0.20 6.67 -6.77
N GLY A 49 -1.43 6.18 -6.81
CA GLY A 49 -2.60 6.92 -7.27
C GLY A 49 -3.66 5.97 -7.80
N GLY A 50 -4.44 6.39 -8.78
CA GLY A 50 -5.11 5.50 -9.69
C GLY A 50 -4.04 4.74 -10.48
N GLU A 51 -3.62 5.32 -11.61
CA GLU A 51 -2.44 4.82 -12.35
C GLU A 51 -1.47 6.00 -12.60
N PRO A 52 -0.31 6.04 -11.93
CA PRO A 52 0.63 7.15 -12.07
C PRO A 52 1.11 7.39 -13.51
N PHE A 53 1.22 6.34 -14.30
CA PHE A 53 1.68 6.44 -15.69
C PHE A 53 0.64 7.03 -16.66
N LEU A 54 -0.52 7.46 -16.18
CA LEU A 54 -1.43 8.35 -16.93
C LEU A 54 -1.00 9.82 -16.90
N ARG A 55 -0.04 10.18 -16.03
CA ARG A 55 0.52 11.52 -15.95
C ARG A 55 1.71 11.68 -16.89
N ASP A 56 1.72 12.74 -17.67
CA ASP A 56 2.85 13.05 -18.58
C ASP A 56 4.02 13.68 -17.80
N ASP A 57 3.75 14.37 -16.68
CA ASP A 57 4.74 15.00 -15.81
C ASP A 57 5.26 14.10 -14.65
N LEU A 58 4.91 12.80 -14.66
CA LEU A 58 5.34 11.84 -13.60
C LEU A 58 6.85 11.89 -13.36
N ALA A 59 7.66 12.05 -14.43
CA ALA A 59 9.10 12.11 -14.32
C ALA A 59 9.60 13.32 -13.52
N GLU A 60 8.89 14.45 -13.56
CA GLU A 60 9.21 15.65 -12.77
C GLU A 60 8.91 15.42 -11.28
N LEU A 61 7.78 14.79 -10.96
CA LEU A 61 7.42 14.42 -9.59
C LEU A 61 8.47 13.46 -9.01
N VAL A 62 8.84 12.42 -9.77
CA VAL A 62 9.87 11.44 -9.35
C VAL A 62 11.23 12.12 -9.19
N ALA A 63 11.58 13.09 -10.03
CA ALA A 63 12.83 13.85 -9.89
C ALA A 63 12.88 14.68 -8.59
N VAL A 64 11.76 15.29 -8.17
CA VAL A 64 11.68 15.99 -6.88
C VAL A 64 11.80 15.00 -5.73
N LEU A 65 11.03 13.93 -5.76
CA LEU A 65 11.04 12.91 -4.70
C LEU A 65 12.39 12.19 -4.60
N GLY A 66 13.08 11.97 -5.71
CA GLY A 66 14.44 11.40 -5.74
C GLY A 66 15.49 12.24 -5.04
N ARG A 67 15.25 13.55 -4.89
CA ARG A 67 16.12 14.46 -4.09
C ARG A 67 15.73 14.48 -2.61
N LYS A 68 14.49 14.11 -2.29
CA LYS A 68 13.93 14.16 -0.92
C LYS A 68 13.99 12.82 -0.20
N ALA A 69 13.90 11.72 -0.93
CA ALA A 69 13.78 10.37 -0.34
C ALA A 69 15.02 9.51 -0.63
N LYS A 70 15.47 8.76 0.37
CA LYS A 70 16.55 7.77 0.19
C LYS A 70 16.14 6.65 -0.77
N ARG A 71 14.85 6.32 -0.82
CA ARG A 71 14.27 5.31 -1.71
C ARG A 71 12.92 5.77 -2.23
N VAL A 72 12.76 5.81 -3.54
CA VAL A 72 11.48 6.08 -4.21
C VAL A 72 11.01 4.80 -4.87
N VAL A 73 9.75 4.42 -4.67
CA VAL A 73 9.09 3.30 -5.34
C VAL A 73 7.86 3.81 -6.05
N VAL A 74 7.65 3.38 -7.29
CA VAL A 74 6.44 3.66 -8.05
C VAL A 74 5.58 2.40 -8.10
N SER A 75 4.36 2.51 -7.62
CA SER A 75 3.34 1.46 -7.70
C SER A 75 2.50 1.67 -8.95
N THR A 76 2.33 0.62 -9.77
CA THR A 76 1.64 0.68 -11.06
C THR A 76 0.88 -0.61 -11.33
N ASN A 77 -0.14 -0.56 -12.17
CA ASN A 77 -0.76 -1.76 -12.71
C ASN A 77 0.08 -2.44 -13.81
N GLY A 78 1.17 -1.79 -14.25
CA GLY A 78 2.12 -2.34 -15.22
C GLY A 78 1.63 -2.33 -16.67
N TYR A 79 0.47 -1.76 -16.97
CA TYR A 79 -0.12 -1.77 -18.32
C TYR A 79 0.69 -0.97 -19.34
N TYR A 80 1.24 0.17 -18.92
CA TYR A 80 1.99 1.08 -19.79
C TYR A 80 3.50 0.74 -19.82
N THR A 81 3.85 -0.47 -20.24
CA THR A 81 5.22 -1.00 -20.21
C THR A 81 6.27 -0.01 -20.69
N ASP A 82 6.08 0.62 -21.86
CA ASP A 82 7.09 1.51 -22.44
C ASP A 82 7.28 2.81 -21.61
N ARG A 83 6.21 3.36 -21.04
CA ARG A 83 6.30 4.51 -20.12
C ARG A 83 7.03 4.13 -18.82
N VAL A 84 6.78 2.93 -18.29
CA VAL A 84 7.47 2.40 -17.10
C VAL A 84 8.96 2.24 -17.36
N LEU A 85 9.33 1.68 -18.53
CA LEU A 85 10.73 1.50 -18.93
C LEU A 85 11.44 2.84 -19.13
N ALA A 86 10.82 3.79 -19.79
CA ALA A 86 11.38 5.13 -20.00
C ALA A 86 11.67 5.83 -18.66
N LEU A 87 10.74 5.73 -17.69
CA LEU A 87 10.96 6.26 -16.35
C LEU A 87 12.12 5.56 -15.63
N ALA A 88 12.17 4.22 -15.69
CA ALA A 88 13.22 3.43 -15.05
C ALA A 88 14.61 3.69 -15.65
N GLN A 89 14.71 3.89 -16.95
CA GLN A 89 15.97 4.27 -17.64
C GLN A 89 16.42 5.66 -17.20
N ARG A 90 15.51 6.61 -17.07
CA ARG A 90 15.81 7.96 -16.59
C ARG A 90 16.22 7.99 -15.12
N PHE A 91 15.65 7.11 -14.30
CA PHE A 91 15.88 7.03 -12.85
C PHE A 91 16.27 5.60 -12.41
N PRO A 92 17.49 5.12 -12.67
CA PRO A 92 17.87 3.71 -12.49
C PRO A 92 17.93 3.24 -11.01
N ARG A 93 17.68 4.14 -10.06
CA ARG A 93 17.65 3.83 -8.61
C ARG A 93 16.23 3.77 -8.02
N ILE A 94 15.19 4.00 -8.83
CA ILE A 94 13.82 3.82 -8.33
C ILE A 94 13.47 2.35 -8.16
N GLY A 95 12.52 2.08 -7.29
CA GLY A 95 11.82 0.79 -7.26
C GLY A 95 10.54 0.84 -8.10
N VAL A 96 10.13 -0.29 -8.63
CA VAL A 96 8.84 -0.46 -9.30
C VAL A 96 8.11 -1.64 -8.70
N ARG A 97 6.85 -1.43 -8.31
CA ARG A 97 5.95 -2.49 -7.85
C ARG A 97 4.78 -2.59 -8.81
N VAL A 98 4.69 -3.73 -9.48
CA VAL A 98 3.58 -4.05 -10.37
C VAL A 98 2.53 -4.81 -9.57
N SER A 99 1.30 -4.31 -9.60
CA SER A 99 0.18 -4.94 -8.91
C SER A 99 -0.37 -6.08 -9.75
N LEU A 100 -0.32 -7.30 -9.20
CA LEU A 100 -0.93 -8.50 -9.78
C LEU A 100 -1.78 -9.17 -8.69
N GLU A 101 -3.08 -9.30 -8.97
CA GLU A 101 -4.04 -9.77 -7.96
C GLU A 101 -4.33 -11.28 -8.09
N GLY A 102 -3.44 -12.05 -8.65
CA GLY A 102 -3.54 -13.49 -8.87
C GLY A 102 -2.99 -13.93 -10.21
N LEU A 103 -3.32 -15.14 -10.64
CA LEU A 103 -3.05 -15.67 -11.97
C LEU A 103 -3.93 -14.96 -13.02
N PRO A 104 -3.72 -15.15 -14.35
CA PRO A 104 -4.33 -14.33 -15.37
C PRO A 104 -5.84 -14.09 -15.19
N ALA A 105 -6.62 -15.15 -15.01
CA ALA A 105 -8.08 -15.04 -14.92
C ALA A 105 -8.52 -14.24 -13.69
N ALA A 106 -7.97 -14.53 -12.50
CA ALA A 106 -8.29 -13.82 -11.27
C ALA A 106 -7.81 -12.35 -11.33
N ASN A 107 -6.60 -12.13 -11.85
CA ASN A 107 -6.05 -10.78 -12.00
C ASN A 107 -6.94 -9.90 -12.87
N ASP A 108 -7.31 -10.37 -14.07
CA ASP A 108 -8.06 -9.57 -15.03
C ASP A 108 -9.48 -9.28 -14.53
N GLN A 109 -10.10 -10.27 -13.87
CA GLN A 109 -11.39 -10.08 -13.24
C GLN A 109 -11.35 -9.08 -12.07
N LEU A 110 -10.38 -9.22 -11.17
CA LEU A 110 -10.28 -8.36 -9.98
C LEU A 110 -9.87 -6.94 -10.31
N ARG A 111 -9.02 -6.78 -11.33
CA ARG A 111 -8.57 -5.45 -11.77
C ARG A 111 -9.47 -4.82 -12.83
N GLY A 112 -10.41 -5.58 -13.42
CA GLY A 112 -11.24 -5.11 -14.52
C GLY A 112 -10.39 -4.53 -15.66
N LEU A 113 -9.29 -5.22 -15.97
CA LEU A 113 -8.28 -4.79 -16.94
C LEU A 113 -7.90 -6.01 -17.79
N PRO A 114 -8.46 -6.14 -19.01
CA PRO A 114 -8.12 -7.24 -19.92
C PRO A 114 -6.62 -7.31 -20.20
N ASP A 115 -6.08 -8.53 -20.23
CA ASP A 115 -4.64 -8.82 -20.43
C ASP A 115 -3.73 -8.12 -19.40
N GLY A 116 -4.31 -7.69 -18.26
CA GLY A 116 -3.59 -6.95 -17.21
C GLY A 116 -2.45 -7.76 -16.61
N PHE A 117 -2.63 -9.08 -16.45
CA PHE A 117 -1.56 -9.98 -15.99
C PHE A 117 -0.39 -10.01 -16.98
N ASP A 118 -0.66 -10.19 -18.27
CA ASP A 118 0.37 -10.29 -19.31
C ASP A 118 1.15 -8.97 -19.45
N HIS A 119 0.46 -7.83 -19.39
CA HIS A 119 1.09 -6.50 -19.37
C HIS A 119 2.00 -6.33 -18.15
N GLY A 120 1.50 -6.67 -16.96
CA GLY A 120 2.27 -6.59 -15.71
C GLY A 120 3.51 -7.47 -15.73
N LEU A 121 3.37 -8.73 -16.14
CA LEU A 121 4.47 -9.69 -16.25
C LEU A 121 5.50 -9.22 -17.30
N ARG A 122 5.06 -8.78 -18.47
CA ARG A 122 5.91 -8.20 -19.53
C ARG A 122 6.70 -7.01 -18.97
N THR A 123 6.05 -6.12 -18.24
CA THR A 123 6.70 -4.95 -17.63
C THR A 123 7.81 -5.36 -16.68
N ILE A 124 7.57 -6.32 -15.78
CA ILE A 124 8.61 -6.83 -14.86
C ILE A 124 9.78 -7.48 -15.64
N LEU A 125 9.50 -8.30 -16.65
CA LEU A 125 10.53 -8.94 -17.46
C LEU A 125 11.41 -7.91 -18.19
N ARG A 126 10.79 -6.87 -18.77
CA ARG A 126 11.50 -5.79 -19.46
C ARG A 126 12.32 -4.93 -18.49
N LEU A 127 11.79 -4.59 -17.31
CA LEU A 127 12.52 -3.89 -16.24
C LEU A 127 13.74 -4.69 -15.78
N ARG A 128 13.59 -5.99 -15.63
CA ARG A 128 14.71 -6.88 -15.30
C ARG A 128 15.77 -6.93 -16.41
N ALA A 129 15.34 -6.99 -17.66
CA ALA A 129 16.24 -7.00 -18.82
C ALA A 129 17.11 -5.74 -18.93
N ILE A 130 16.58 -4.56 -18.56
CA ILE A 130 17.37 -3.31 -18.50
C ILE A 130 18.19 -3.19 -17.20
N GLY A 131 18.16 -4.18 -16.30
CA GLY A 131 18.99 -4.25 -15.10
C GLY A 131 18.46 -3.49 -13.89
N LEU A 132 17.19 -3.06 -13.88
CA LEU A 132 16.60 -2.44 -12.69
C LEU A 132 16.58 -3.46 -11.54
N LYS A 133 17.08 -3.07 -10.36
CA LYS A 133 17.28 -4.00 -9.22
C LYS A 133 16.08 -4.08 -8.28
N ASP A 134 15.41 -2.94 -8.03
CA ASP A 134 14.31 -2.84 -7.06
C ASP A 134 12.96 -3.02 -7.76
N ILE A 135 12.66 -4.25 -8.16
CA ILE A 135 11.42 -4.61 -8.86
C ILE A 135 10.68 -5.71 -8.13
N GLY A 136 9.37 -5.76 -8.26
CA GLY A 136 8.56 -6.83 -7.69
C GLY A 136 7.07 -6.72 -7.98
N PHE A 137 6.38 -7.77 -7.53
CA PHE A 137 4.92 -7.84 -7.55
C PHE A 137 4.33 -7.37 -6.22
N GLY A 138 3.10 -6.91 -6.27
CA GLY A 138 2.24 -6.68 -5.11
C GLY A 138 0.88 -7.30 -5.35
N ILE A 139 0.35 -8.02 -4.35
CA ILE A 139 -1.00 -8.58 -4.36
C ILE A 139 -1.82 -8.00 -3.21
N THR A 140 -3.09 -7.72 -3.48
CA THR A 140 -4.09 -7.36 -2.46
C THR A 140 -5.09 -8.50 -2.34
N LEU A 141 -5.02 -9.21 -1.21
CA LEU A 141 -5.75 -10.45 -0.96
C LEU A 141 -7.21 -10.19 -0.60
N SER A 142 -8.06 -11.04 -1.17
CA SER A 142 -9.48 -11.20 -0.91
C SER A 142 -9.85 -12.68 -1.00
N ASP A 143 -11.10 -13.03 -0.79
CA ASP A 143 -11.61 -14.40 -0.98
C ASP A 143 -11.45 -14.91 -2.42
N ARG A 144 -11.39 -13.97 -3.39
CA ARG A 144 -11.38 -14.29 -4.83
C ARG A 144 -10.01 -14.66 -5.40
N ASN A 145 -8.93 -14.40 -4.65
CA ASN A 145 -7.55 -14.63 -5.12
C ASN A 145 -6.64 -15.27 -4.08
N ALA A 146 -7.19 -15.66 -2.95
CA ALA A 146 -6.40 -16.27 -1.89
C ALA A 146 -5.71 -17.56 -2.35
N ASP A 147 -6.36 -18.32 -3.22
CA ASP A 147 -5.83 -19.59 -3.74
C ASP A 147 -4.64 -19.39 -4.70
N ASP A 148 -4.58 -18.27 -5.41
CA ASP A 148 -3.48 -17.93 -6.35
C ASP A 148 -2.23 -17.39 -5.64
N LEU A 149 -2.33 -17.13 -4.31
CA LEU A 149 -1.27 -16.45 -3.55
C LEU A 149 0.06 -17.19 -3.60
N MET A 150 0.04 -18.52 -3.45
CA MET A 150 1.27 -19.32 -3.39
C MET A 150 1.94 -19.37 -4.75
N GLU A 151 1.18 -19.61 -5.82
CA GLU A 151 1.69 -19.68 -7.18
C GLU A 151 2.30 -18.35 -7.62
N LEU A 152 1.65 -17.22 -7.27
CA LEU A 152 2.18 -15.89 -7.58
C LEU A 152 3.46 -15.59 -6.76
N TYR A 153 3.51 -16.04 -5.50
CA TYR A 153 4.73 -15.97 -4.68
C TYR A 153 5.88 -16.79 -5.31
N GLU A 154 5.61 -18.01 -5.74
CA GLU A 154 6.60 -18.90 -6.35
C GLU A 154 7.09 -18.33 -7.70
N LEU A 155 6.22 -17.74 -8.49
CA LEU A 155 6.59 -17.01 -9.71
C LEU A 155 7.57 -15.88 -9.38
N ALA A 156 7.28 -15.06 -8.37
CA ALA A 156 8.15 -13.96 -7.94
C ALA A 156 9.52 -14.47 -7.44
N ASP A 157 9.53 -15.56 -6.65
CA ASP A 157 10.76 -16.17 -6.12
C ASP A 157 11.61 -16.76 -7.25
N ALA A 158 11.01 -17.48 -8.20
CA ALA A 158 11.68 -18.02 -9.37
C ALA A 158 12.26 -16.93 -10.28
N MET A 159 11.56 -15.81 -10.41
CA MET A 159 12.06 -14.63 -11.12
C MET A 159 13.11 -13.86 -10.33
N GLY A 160 13.31 -14.12 -9.05
CA GLY A 160 14.21 -13.38 -8.18
C GLY A 160 13.79 -11.92 -7.94
N VAL A 161 12.50 -11.64 -7.96
CA VAL A 161 11.93 -10.31 -7.71
C VAL A 161 11.25 -10.24 -6.33
N GLU A 162 11.00 -9.02 -5.86
CA GLU A 162 10.32 -8.80 -4.59
C GLU A 162 8.84 -9.18 -4.68
N PHE A 163 8.29 -9.72 -3.59
CA PHE A 163 6.87 -10.00 -3.47
C PHE A 163 6.29 -9.30 -2.24
N ALA A 164 5.26 -8.50 -2.44
CA ALA A 164 4.58 -7.75 -1.39
C ALA A 164 3.13 -8.22 -1.26
N THR A 165 2.68 -8.42 -0.04
CA THR A 165 1.30 -8.82 0.27
C THR A 165 0.57 -7.69 0.99
N ALA A 166 -0.68 -7.50 0.66
CA ALA A 166 -1.65 -6.66 1.34
C ALA A 166 -2.97 -7.43 1.42
N ALA A 167 -3.92 -6.94 2.18
CA ALA A 167 -5.30 -7.45 2.19
C ALA A 167 -6.26 -6.30 1.90
N ILE A 168 -7.43 -6.62 1.34
CA ILE A 168 -8.47 -5.62 1.12
C ILE A 168 -8.77 -4.88 2.43
N HIS A 169 -9.02 -3.60 2.31
CA HIS A 169 -9.39 -2.75 3.43
C HIS A 169 -10.23 -1.57 2.98
N ASN A 170 -11.00 -1.03 3.87
CA ASN A 170 -11.79 0.16 3.64
C ASN A 170 -10.92 1.40 3.83
N SER A 171 -10.98 2.33 2.86
CA SER A 171 -10.07 3.45 2.81
C SER A 171 -10.72 4.65 2.17
N TYR A 172 -10.51 5.83 2.74
CA TYR A 172 -10.88 7.11 2.13
C TYR A 172 -10.22 7.27 0.75
N TYR A 173 -8.95 6.94 0.65
CA TYR A 173 -8.19 6.99 -0.61
C TYR A 173 -8.78 6.11 -1.71
N PHE A 174 -9.31 4.92 -1.37
CA PHE A 174 -9.93 4.04 -2.36
C PHE A 174 -11.38 4.42 -2.69
N HIS A 175 -11.97 5.38 -1.98
CA HIS A 175 -13.41 5.68 -2.06
C HIS A 175 -14.26 4.41 -1.92
N LYS A 176 -13.81 3.47 -1.07
CA LYS A 176 -14.41 2.14 -0.90
C LYS A 176 -14.51 1.82 0.58
N PHE A 177 -15.73 1.44 1.03
CA PHE A 177 -16.04 1.27 2.45
C PHE A 177 -16.81 -0.04 2.73
N ASP A 178 -16.98 -0.88 1.72
CA ASP A 178 -17.74 -2.13 1.72
C ASP A 178 -16.88 -3.36 1.37
N ASN A 179 -15.56 -3.24 1.45
CA ASN A 179 -14.68 -4.40 1.36
C ASN A 179 -14.83 -5.26 2.61
N THR A 180 -15.18 -6.53 2.43
CA THR A 180 -15.34 -7.54 3.48
C THR A 180 -14.71 -8.85 3.04
N PHE A 181 -14.46 -9.73 3.99
CA PHE A 181 -14.08 -11.13 3.73
C PHE A 181 -15.28 -12.01 4.00
N ASP A 182 -15.60 -12.92 3.08
CA ASP A 182 -16.65 -13.91 3.23
C ASP A 182 -16.14 -15.13 4.02
N ASP A 183 -14.91 -15.59 3.77
CA ASP A 183 -14.20 -16.62 4.55
C ASP A 183 -12.81 -16.12 4.99
N PRO A 184 -12.76 -15.29 6.05
CA PRO A 184 -11.50 -14.76 6.56
C PRO A 184 -10.51 -15.83 7.01
N ASP A 185 -10.99 -16.99 7.47
CA ASP A 185 -10.14 -18.09 7.89
C ASP A 185 -9.45 -18.77 6.71
N HIS A 186 -10.14 -18.92 5.58
CA HIS A 186 -9.53 -19.44 4.36
C HIS A 186 -8.41 -18.51 3.88
N VAL A 187 -8.71 -17.22 3.70
CA VAL A 187 -7.72 -16.23 3.28
C VAL A 187 -6.52 -16.18 4.21
N ALA A 188 -6.77 -16.19 5.52
CA ALA A 188 -5.70 -16.16 6.52
C ALA A 188 -4.82 -17.43 6.47
N ARG A 189 -5.40 -18.63 6.27
CA ARG A 189 -4.62 -19.88 6.09
C ARG A 189 -3.67 -19.78 4.89
N ARG A 190 -4.13 -19.24 3.75
CA ARG A 190 -3.28 -19.05 2.56
C ARG A 190 -2.13 -18.08 2.84
N ILE A 191 -2.38 -17.00 3.58
CA ILE A 191 -1.32 -16.07 4.02
C ILE A 191 -0.30 -16.77 4.95
N GLU A 192 -0.77 -17.60 5.87
CA GLU A 192 0.08 -18.37 6.78
C GLU A 192 0.95 -19.40 6.04
N GLU A 193 0.48 -19.96 4.93
CA GLU A 193 1.27 -20.86 4.07
C GLU A 193 2.48 -20.13 3.48
N VAL A 194 2.27 -18.92 2.94
CA VAL A 194 3.38 -18.07 2.45
C VAL A 194 4.31 -17.68 3.60
N ALA A 195 3.78 -17.34 4.78
CA ALA A 195 4.60 -17.04 5.95
C ALA A 195 5.50 -18.23 6.32
N ARG A 196 4.98 -19.46 6.32
CA ARG A 196 5.76 -20.69 6.55
C ARG A 196 6.84 -20.85 5.48
N ARG A 197 6.51 -20.65 4.20
CA ARG A 197 7.48 -20.73 3.09
C ARG A 197 8.62 -19.73 3.26
N LEU A 198 8.32 -18.49 3.63
CA LEU A 198 9.30 -17.44 3.91
C LEU A 198 10.24 -17.79 5.08
N LEU A 199 9.72 -18.43 6.13
CA LEU A 199 10.53 -18.89 7.27
C LEU A 199 11.58 -19.97 6.87
N HIS A 200 11.31 -20.80 5.87
CA HIS A 200 12.25 -21.82 5.41
C HIS A 200 13.40 -21.25 4.59
N THR A 201 13.35 -20.00 4.17
CA THR A 201 14.46 -19.35 3.47
C THR A 201 15.64 -19.07 4.41
N ARG A 202 16.83 -18.82 3.83
CA ARG A 202 18.02 -18.39 4.58
C ARG A 202 18.16 -16.86 4.67
N LYS A 203 17.19 -16.11 4.14
CA LYS A 203 17.25 -14.64 4.03
C LYS A 203 16.57 -13.99 5.25
N PRO A 204 17.27 -13.23 6.13
CA PRO A 204 16.67 -12.58 7.29
C PRO A 204 15.48 -11.66 6.94
N LYS A 205 15.56 -10.95 5.82
CA LYS A 205 14.45 -10.12 5.30
C LYS A 205 13.16 -10.93 5.11
N SER A 206 13.27 -12.18 4.63
CA SER A 206 12.12 -13.06 4.45
C SER A 206 11.51 -13.49 5.79
N TRP A 207 12.31 -13.65 6.84
CA TRP A 207 11.79 -14.01 8.17
C TRP A 207 10.95 -12.88 8.78
N PHE A 208 11.39 -11.62 8.62
CA PHE A 208 10.59 -10.45 9.02
C PHE A 208 9.32 -10.32 8.19
N ARG A 209 9.37 -10.65 6.89
CA ARG A 209 8.18 -10.73 6.05
C ARG A 209 7.23 -11.86 6.48
N ALA A 210 7.75 -12.99 6.95
CA ALA A 210 6.92 -14.05 7.52
C ALA A 210 6.12 -13.52 8.72
N TRP A 211 6.77 -12.82 9.64
CA TRP A 211 6.08 -12.20 10.77
C TRP A 211 5.03 -11.17 10.33
N PHE A 212 5.36 -10.32 9.33
CA PHE A 212 4.39 -9.38 8.75
C PHE A 212 3.16 -10.13 8.20
N ASN A 213 3.36 -11.22 7.46
CA ASN A 213 2.27 -12.02 6.91
C ASN A 213 1.42 -12.70 8.01
N MET A 214 2.03 -13.15 9.10
CA MET A 214 1.25 -13.64 10.25
C MET A 214 0.39 -12.53 10.87
N GLY A 215 0.89 -11.31 10.93
CA GLY A 215 0.09 -10.15 11.34
C GLY A 215 -1.00 -9.81 10.33
N LEU A 216 -0.75 -10.01 9.03
CA LEU A 216 -1.76 -9.84 7.99
C LEU A 216 -2.88 -10.89 8.10
N ALA A 217 -2.54 -12.14 8.37
CA ALA A 217 -3.52 -13.20 8.65
C ALA A 217 -4.36 -12.88 9.91
N ASN A 218 -3.73 -12.35 10.96
CA ASN A 218 -4.43 -11.89 12.16
C ASN A 218 -5.41 -10.73 11.84
N TYR A 219 -4.99 -9.76 11.03
CA TYR A 219 -5.84 -8.66 10.56
C TYR A 219 -7.06 -9.18 9.77
N VAL A 220 -6.86 -10.10 8.84
CA VAL A 220 -7.93 -10.71 8.03
C VAL A 220 -8.98 -11.39 8.91
N ARG A 221 -8.56 -12.03 10.01
CA ARG A 221 -9.47 -12.61 11.03
C ARG A 221 -10.11 -11.60 11.97
N GLY A 222 -9.89 -10.29 11.75
CA GLY A 222 -10.41 -9.23 12.64
C GLY A 222 -9.67 -9.08 13.95
N GLY A 223 -8.46 -9.64 14.08
CA GLY A 223 -7.65 -9.54 15.30
C GLY A 223 -7.05 -8.16 15.51
N ASP A 224 -6.72 -7.85 16.76
CA ASP A 224 -6.11 -6.59 17.15
C ASP A 224 -4.75 -6.34 16.49
N ARG A 225 -4.43 -5.08 16.28
CA ARG A 225 -3.14 -4.66 15.74
C ARG A 225 -1.99 -5.09 16.67
N LEU A 226 -0.93 -5.66 16.09
CA LEU A 226 0.19 -6.24 16.87
C LEU A 226 1.25 -5.23 17.29
N LEU A 227 1.31 -4.06 16.65
CA LEU A 227 2.25 -2.97 16.94
C LEU A 227 1.51 -1.63 16.98
N PRO A 228 1.97 -0.65 17.76
CA PRO A 228 1.41 0.69 17.74
C PRO A 228 1.38 1.29 16.33
N CYS A 229 0.36 2.09 16.03
CA CYS A 229 0.27 2.83 14.78
C CYS A 229 1.08 4.13 14.90
N GLY A 230 2.04 4.33 13.98
CA GLY A 230 2.89 5.54 13.93
C GLY A 230 2.53 6.47 12.77
N VAL A 231 1.29 6.39 12.23
CA VAL A 231 0.86 7.35 11.20
C VAL A 231 0.72 8.76 11.81
N ALA A 232 0.89 9.79 11.00
CA ALA A 232 1.02 11.19 11.41
C ALA A 232 2.26 11.52 12.27
N GLU A 233 3.16 10.55 12.49
CA GLU A 233 4.49 10.74 13.09
C GLU A 233 5.59 10.20 12.17
N ASP A 234 5.51 8.93 11.80
CA ASP A 234 6.50 8.22 11.00
C ASP A 234 6.12 8.12 9.53
N LEU A 235 4.85 8.30 9.23
CA LEU A 235 4.23 8.17 7.92
C LEU A 235 3.18 9.25 7.74
N PHE A 236 3.08 9.78 6.53
CA PHE A 236 1.98 10.60 6.06
C PHE A 236 1.50 10.15 4.68
N PHE A 237 0.31 10.57 4.31
CA PHE A 237 -0.27 10.39 2.99
C PHE A 237 -0.53 11.76 2.35
N VAL A 238 -0.21 11.90 1.07
CA VAL A 238 -0.60 13.07 0.26
C VAL A 238 -1.53 12.57 -0.83
N ASP A 239 -2.70 13.18 -0.93
CA ASP A 239 -3.65 12.88 -2.00
C ASP A 239 -3.35 13.69 -3.28
N PRO A 240 -4.00 13.40 -4.42
CA PRO A 240 -3.74 14.12 -5.67
C PRO A 240 -4.02 15.61 -5.62
N PHE A 241 -4.81 16.08 -4.67
CA PHE A 241 -5.13 17.51 -4.51
C PHE A 241 -4.12 18.25 -3.63
N GLY A 242 -3.12 17.53 -3.10
CA GLY A 242 -2.08 18.09 -2.24
C GLY A 242 -2.42 18.10 -0.75
N GLU A 243 -3.54 17.49 -0.37
CA GLU A 243 -3.94 17.38 1.03
C GLU A 243 -3.03 16.39 1.78
N VAL A 244 -2.44 16.85 2.88
CA VAL A 244 -1.62 16.02 3.76
C VAL A 244 -2.53 15.38 4.81
N ARG A 245 -2.55 14.06 4.84
CA ARG A 245 -3.39 13.24 5.73
C ARG A 245 -2.52 12.34 6.61
N PRO A 246 -3.03 11.86 7.75
CA PRO A 246 -2.27 10.95 8.63
C PRO A 246 -1.95 9.62 7.93
N CYS A 247 -2.91 9.10 7.17
CA CYS A 247 -2.79 7.87 6.38
C CYS A 247 -3.82 7.84 5.24
N ASN A 248 -3.76 6.83 4.41
CA ASN A 248 -4.69 6.65 3.30
C ASN A 248 -6.11 6.21 3.71
N ALA A 249 -6.30 5.75 4.96
CA ALA A 249 -7.59 5.24 5.43
C ALA A 249 -8.46 6.32 6.09
N MET A 250 -7.87 7.40 6.62
CA MET A 250 -8.57 8.48 7.30
C MET A 250 -8.88 9.63 6.34
N GLU A 251 -10.03 10.26 6.56
CA GLU A 251 -10.50 11.40 5.76
C GLU A 251 -9.88 12.73 6.21
N GLU A 252 -9.52 12.83 7.47
CA GLU A 252 -9.04 14.07 8.07
C GLU A 252 -7.77 14.58 7.37
N THR A 253 -7.74 15.88 7.09
CA THR A 253 -6.58 16.57 6.54
C THR A 253 -5.86 17.42 7.60
N MET A 254 -4.55 17.51 7.48
CA MET A 254 -3.70 18.40 8.26
C MET A 254 -3.48 19.75 7.55
N GLY A 255 -3.78 19.82 6.25
CA GLY A 255 -3.61 20.99 5.38
C GLY A 255 -3.11 20.62 3.99
N SER A 256 -2.99 21.63 3.12
CA SER A 256 -2.66 21.45 1.71
C SER A 256 -1.28 21.99 1.33
N LEU A 257 -0.48 21.18 0.63
CA LEU A 257 0.82 21.56 0.06
C LEU A 257 0.73 22.66 -1.00
N LYS A 258 -0.45 22.89 -1.56
CA LYS A 258 -0.71 24.00 -2.49
C LYS A 258 -0.82 25.34 -1.78
N GLN A 259 -1.06 25.35 -0.49
CA GLN A 259 -1.33 26.57 0.30
C GLN A 259 -0.20 26.89 1.28
N ARG A 260 0.39 25.85 1.89
CA ARG A 260 1.38 25.96 2.96
C ARG A 260 2.53 24.96 2.73
N SER A 261 3.71 25.28 3.26
CA SER A 261 4.82 24.32 3.29
C SER A 261 4.51 23.12 4.19
N PHE A 262 5.20 22.01 3.97
CA PHE A 262 5.03 20.82 4.79
C PHE A 262 5.27 21.08 6.29
N ASP A 263 6.30 21.86 6.62
CA ASP A 263 6.63 22.18 8.02
C ASP A 263 5.53 22.99 8.71
N GLU A 264 4.94 23.98 8.01
CA GLU A 264 3.80 24.75 8.50
C GLU A 264 2.59 23.86 8.75
N ILE A 265 2.29 22.93 7.81
CA ILE A 265 1.21 21.96 7.96
C ILE A 265 1.50 21.02 9.15
N TRP A 266 2.70 20.46 9.20
CA TRP A 266 3.06 19.42 10.15
C TRP A 266 3.06 19.88 11.61
N THR A 267 3.34 21.16 11.84
CA THR A 267 3.37 21.79 13.18
C THR A 267 2.09 22.52 13.54
N SER A 268 1.10 22.54 12.65
CA SER A 268 -0.16 23.28 12.81
C SER A 268 -1.06 22.76 13.94
N PRO A 269 -2.01 23.57 14.40
CA PRO A 269 -3.06 23.10 15.32
C PRO A 269 -3.89 21.95 14.73
N GLU A 270 -4.20 22.01 13.44
CA GLU A 270 -4.95 20.98 12.72
C GLU A 270 -4.20 19.65 12.75
N ALA A 271 -2.90 19.64 12.51
CA ALA A 271 -2.08 18.44 12.60
C ALA A 271 -2.04 17.84 14.01
N ARG A 272 -2.05 18.69 15.06
CA ARG A 272 -2.13 18.22 16.46
C ARG A 272 -3.49 17.57 16.75
N LEU A 273 -4.58 18.17 16.27
CA LEU A 273 -5.91 17.60 16.41
C LEU A 273 -6.01 16.24 15.70
N VAL A 274 -5.54 16.14 14.44
CA VAL A 274 -5.55 14.88 13.68
C VAL A 274 -4.73 13.80 14.40
N ARG A 275 -3.57 14.15 14.99
CA ARG A 275 -2.78 13.19 15.79
C ARG A 275 -3.54 12.68 17.02
N SER A 276 -4.36 13.52 17.67
CA SER A 276 -5.21 13.07 18.78
C SER A 276 -6.26 12.06 18.34
N HIS A 277 -6.83 12.22 17.13
CA HIS A 277 -7.74 11.24 16.53
C HIS A 277 -7.01 9.93 16.15
N VAL A 278 -5.79 10.02 15.64
CA VAL A 278 -4.96 8.83 15.36
C VAL A 278 -4.69 8.03 16.64
N ALA A 279 -4.44 8.71 17.77
CA ALA A 279 -4.15 8.05 19.04
C ALA A 279 -5.33 7.22 19.57
N THR A 280 -6.56 7.56 19.19
CA THR A 280 -7.80 6.84 19.56
C THR A 280 -8.35 5.96 18.43
N CYS A 281 -7.63 5.82 17.29
CA CYS A 281 -8.08 5.06 16.14
C CYS A 281 -8.16 3.55 16.45
N THR A 282 -9.32 2.96 16.17
CA THR A 282 -9.66 1.55 16.46
C THR A 282 -9.62 0.64 15.22
N ARG A 283 -9.19 1.13 14.05
CA ARG A 283 -9.28 0.41 12.76
C ARG A 283 -8.41 -0.84 12.64
N ASN A 284 -7.52 -1.13 13.55
CA ASN A 284 -6.64 -2.32 13.56
C ASN A 284 -5.89 -2.59 12.23
N CYS A 285 -5.73 -1.61 11.34
CA CYS A 285 -5.13 -1.76 10.02
C CYS A 285 -3.74 -2.40 10.08
N TRP A 286 -3.46 -3.38 9.19
CA TRP A 286 -2.15 -4.04 9.08
C TRP A 286 -1.57 -3.86 7.67
N MET A 287 -1.26 -2.61 7.30
CA MET A 287 -0.74 -2.23 5.99
C MET A 287 0.76 -1.98 6.07
N ILE A 288 1.49 -2.45 5.05
CA ILE A 288 2.97 -2.40 5.02
C ILE A 288 3.51 -0.98 5.25
N GLY A 289 2.85 0.06 4.72
CA GLY A 289 3.23 1.45 4.91
C GLY A 289 3.30 1.86 6.38
N SER A 290 2.31 1.46 7.20
CA SER A 290 2.26 1.77 8.63
C SER A 290 2.99 0.73 9.51
N VAL A 291 3.12 -0.51 9.04
CA VAL A 291 3.74 -1.60 9.81
C VAL A 291 5.26 -1.59 9.68
N ALA A 292 5.82 -1.28 8.52
CA ALA A 292 7.26 -1.30 8.33
C ALA A 292 8.01 -0.29 9.23
N PRO A 293 7.59 0.98 9.38
CA PRO A 293 8.17 1.89 10.38
C PRO A 293 8.01 1.38 11.81
N ALA A 294 6.82 0.88 12.16
CA ALA A 294 6.55 0.32 13.50
C ALA A 294 7.44 -0.89 13.81
N MET A 295 7.68 -1.78 12.84
CA MET A 295 8.62 -2.90 12.99
C MET A 295 10.05 -2.43 13.22
N LYS A 296 10.52 -1.41 12.51
CA LYS A 296 11.87 -0.83 12.69
C LYS A 296 12.07 -0.30 14.11
N LYS A 297 11.04 0.34 14.68
CA LYS A 297 11.06 0.85 16.07
C LYS A 297 10.94 -0.27 17.12
N ASN A 298 10.27 -1.37 16.79
CA ASN A 298 9.94 -2.47 17.71
C ASN A 298 10.55 -3.81 17.27
N LEU A 299 11.82 -3.83 16.89
CA LEU A 299 12.51 -5.02 16.36
C LEU A 299 12.45 -6.24 17.30
N ARG A 300 12.35 -6.03 18.61
CA ARG A 300 12.34 -7.12 19.61
C ARG A 300 11.15 -8.07 19.39
N THR A 301 9.95 -7.53 19.10
CA THR A 301 8.74 -8.35 18.93
C THR A 301 8.84 -9.29 17.72
N PRO A 302 9.10 -8.82 16.48
CA PRO A 302 9.26 -9.71 15.35
C PRO A 302 10.50 -10.63 15.48
N ALA A 303 11.61 -10.15 16.05
CA ALA A 303 12.80 -10.96 16.24
C ALA A 303 12.58 -12.12 17.22
N ALA A 304 11.92 -11.89 18.35
CA ALA A 304 11.56 -12.94 19.31
C ALA A 304 10.63 -13.98 18.68
N TRP A 305 9.66 -13.55 17.89
CA TRP A 305 8.76 -14.46 17.17
C TRP A 305 9.54 -15.31 16.14
N VAL A 306 10.43 -14.68 15.34
CA VAL A 306 11.28 -15.39 14.37
C VAL A 306 12.14 -16.42 15.06
N LEU A 307 12.80 -16.06 16.17
CA LEU A 307 13.63 -16.98 16.94
C LEU A 307 12.82 -18.20 17.41
N ARG A 308 11.66 -17.95 18.01
CA ARG A 308 10.74 -19.02 18.44
C ARG A 308 10.33 -19.91 17.28
N ALA A 309 9.92 -19.32 16.15
CA ALA A 309 9.51 -20.06 14.96
C ALA A 309 10.63 -20.97 14.43
N LYS A 310 11.88 -20.48 14.44
CA LYS A 310 13.04 -21.27 14.01
C LYS A 310 13.37 -22.41 14.97
N LEU A 311 13.25 -22.20 16.26
CA LEU A 311 13.50 -23.24 17.28
C LEU A 311 12.42 -24.33 17.25
N THR A 312 11.14 -23.94 17.13
CA THR A 312 10.02 -24.89 17.14
C THR A 312 9.74 -25.50 15.76
N ARG A 313 10.39 -24.97 14.70
CA ARG A 313 10.11 -25.31 13.28
C ARG A 313 8.63 -25.15 12.88
N THR A 314 7.92 -24.28 13.57
CA THR A 314 6.52 -23.94 13.31
C THR A 314 6.40 -22.44 13.17
N ALA A 315 5.27 -21.97 12.57
CA ALA A 315 4.90 -20.56 12.59
C ALA A 315 3.92 -20.32 13.75
N PRO A 316 4.37 -19.89 14.94
CA PRO A 316 3.48 -19.68 16.07
C PRO A 316 2.43 -18.62 15.75
N ALA A 317 1.23 -18.78 16.29
CA ALA A 317 0.22 -17.73 16.21
C ALA A 317 0.77 -16.43 16.80
N VAL A 318 0.45 -15.32 16.16
CA VAL A 318 0.77 -13.98 16.68
C VAL A 318 -0.33 -13.58 17.68
N ARG A 319 0.08 -12.91 18.75
CA ARG A 319 -0.85 -12.37 19.75
C ARG A 319 -0.57 -10.89 19.92
N SER A 320 -1.63 -10.09 20.00
CA SER A 320 -1.52 -8.67 20.29
C SER A 320 -1.08 -8.45 21.74
N PRO A 321 -0.01 -7.73 22.00
CA PRO A 321 0.30 -7.25 23.35
C PRO A 321 -0.68 -6.14 23.79
N LEU A 322 -1.55 -5.67 22.89
CA LEU A 322 -2.54 -4.61 23.10
C LEU A 322 -3.95 -5.18 23.34
N ALA A 323 -4.10 -6.51 23.40
CA ALA A 323 -5.38 -7.17 23.63
C ALA A 323 -6.01 -6.71 24.95
N GLY A 324 -7.18 -6.08 24.87
CA GLY A 324 -7.94 -5.58 26.02
C GLY A 324 -8.62 -4.23 25.81
N ARG A 325 -8.45 -3.57 24.66
CA ARG A 325 -9.27 -2.40 24.31
C ARG A 325 -10.53 -2.87 23.56
N PRO A 326 -11.74 -2.55 24.04
CA PRO A 326 -12.96 -2.92 23.32
C PRO A 326 -12.95 -2.26 21.95
N ALA A 327 -13.24 -3.02 20.92
CA ALA A 327 -13.47 -2.50 19.58
C ALA A 327 -14.78 -1.70 19.61
N GLU A 328 -14.71 -0.39 19.59
CA GLU A 328 -15.86 0.43 19.26
C GLU A 328 -16.19 0.25 17.78
N ALA A 329 -17.47 0.05 17.48
CA ALA A 329 -17.96 -0.13 16.13
C ALA A 329 -17.51 1.04 15.26
N ALA A 330 -17.02 0.72 14.04
CA ALA A 330 -16.64 1.75 13.07
C ALA A 330 -17.82 2.72 12.86
N PRO A 331 -17.57 4.04 12.83
CA PRO A 331 -18.61 5.00 12.53
C PRO A 331 -19.23 4.68 11.16
N PRO A 332 -20.54 4.83 10.98
CA PRO A 332 -21.19 4.62 9.69
C PRO A 332 -20.53 5.53 8.64
N GLY A 333 -20.22 4.96 7.48
CA GLY A 333 -19.72 5.72 6.34
C GLY A 333 -20.69 6.83 5.96
N PRO A 334 -20.23 7.91 5.30
CA PRO A 334 -21.11 8.96 4.82
C PRO A 334 -22.22 8.36 3.95
N ALA A 335 -23.46 8.81 4.19
CA ALA A 335 -24.62 8.39 3.42
C ALA A 335 -24.34 8.62 1.92
N PRO A 336 -24.78 7.73 1.02
CA PRO A 336 -24.66 7.96 -0.41
C PRO A 336 -25.35 9.27 -0.75
N SER A 337 -24.62 10.18 -1.40
CA SER A 337 -25.18 11.41 -1.97
C SER A 337 -26.28 10.98 -2.93
N GLY A 338 -27.54 11.35 -2.61
CA GLY A 338 -28.69 10.98 -3.39
C GLY A 338 -28.53 11.46 -4.83
N ASP A 339 -28.78 10.55 -5.76
CA ASP A 339 -29.02 10.85 -7.17
C ASP A 339 -30.17 11.87 -7.25
N ALA A 340 -29.81 13.10 -7.56
CA ALA A 340 -30.81 14.07 -8.05
C ALA A 340 -31.21 13.62 -9.45
N GLY A 341 -32.30 12.86 -9.52
CA GLY A 341 -32.91 12.48 -10.77
C GLY A 341 -33.22 13.72 -11.60
N SER A 342 -32.66 13.81 -12.79
CA SER A 342 -33.12 14.65 -13.85
C SER A 342 -34.32 13.98 -14.55
N ALA A 343 -35.52 14.38 -14.20
CA ALA A 343 -36.67 14.25 -15.08
C ALA A 343 -36.69 15.48 -16.00
N ALA A 344 -36.51 15.25 -17.30
CA ALA A 344 -37.19 15.83 -18.48
C ALA A 344 -36.35 15.57 -19.72
#